data_4c0fb7323a5a90caa4bafadec5a4754e
#
_entry.id   4c0fb7323a5a90caa4bafadec5a4754e
#
_cell.length_a   1.000
_cell.length_b   1.000
_cell.length_c   1.000
_cell.angle_alpha   90.00
_cell.angle_beta   90.00
_cell.angle_gamma   90.00
#
_symmetry.space_group_name_H-M   'P 1'
#
loop_
_entity.id
_entity.type
_entity.pdbx_description
1 polymer ?
#
loop_
_entity_poly.entity_id
_entity_poly.type
_entity_poly.pdbx_seq_one_letter_code
_entity_poly.pdbx_strand_id
1 'polypeptide(L)'
;MPVNQLKAGVVLNYVVIILNTVVGLLYTPYMLRMMGQSEYGLYSLVASVIAYLTVLDLGFGNAIVRYTAKFRAEKKTEEQYEMFGMFFLLYLVIGIIAFGIGLGLYFNVGTLFGDTMTAVELDRARIMMLLLVANLAFTFPMSIWGSIIQAYEDFVFQKSLNIFRIILNTAVMICLLHFGYKAVAMVVVQTIFNVLTLVVNFIYCRRKLNIHIYFRFKHFHWGFLKEVAIYSFWIFLNAIMDRVYWSTGQFVLGAMVGTAAVAVFAIAIQLEGMYMQFSTAISSVFLPKVTAMVATNRSRKEISDLFIRTGRMQYIVLAYILSGFIIFGRQFIELWAGADYTDAYIISLLFFIPLTVPLIQNLGITILQARNEMKFRSVLYIIIALV
;
A
#
# COMPACT_ATOMS: atom_id res chain seq x y z
N MET A 1 31.05 -15.12 3.70
CA MET A 1 29.88 -15.93 4.10
C MET A 1 28.69 -15.44 3.28
N PRO A 2 27.90 -16.30 2.66
CA PRO A 2 26.70 -15.83 1.96
C PRO A 2 25.76 -15.18 2.98
N VAL A 3 25.29 -13.97 2.65
CA VAL A 3 24.36 -13.22 3.48
C VAL A 3 23.08 -14.03 3.60
N ASN A 4 22.62 -14.28 4.84
CA ASN A 4 21.34 -14.93 5.03
C ASN A 4 20.24 -13.94 4.61
N GLN A 5 19.70 -14.10 3.39
CA GLN A 5 18.75 -13.23 2.74
C GLN A 5 17.49 -12.96 3.60
N LEU A 6 17.00 -13.99 4.28
CA LEU A 6 15.84 -13.88 5.17
C LEU A 6 16.13 -12.99 6.37
N LYS A 7 17.22 -13.23 7.11
CA LYS A 7 17.58 -12.43 8.29
C LYS A 7 17.88 -10.98 7.91
N ALA A 8 18.70 -10.79 6.86
CA ALA A 8 19.01 -9.46 6.37
C ALA A 8 17.77 -8.74 5.82
N GLY A 9 16.90 -9.44 5.11
CA GLY A 9 15.63 -8.91 4.61
C GLY A 9 14.71 -8.42 5.73
N VAL A 10 14.62 -9.15 6.86
CA VAL A 10 13.85 -8.73 8.04
C VAL A 10 14.44 -7.47 8.65
N VAL A 11 15.75 -7.40 8.87
CA VAL A 11 16.42 -6.20 9.41
C VAL A 11 16.19 -5.00 8.50
N LEU A 12 16.41 -5.15 7.19
CA LEU A 12 16.18 -4.07 6.23
C LEU A 12 14.71 -3.64 6.15
N ASN A 13 13.76 -4.57 6.37
CA ASN A 13 12.35 -4.20 6.45
C ASN A 13 12.05 -3.29 7.65
N TYR A 14 12.64 -3.55 8.82
CA TYR A 14 12.53 -2.64 9.96
C TYR A 14 13.18 -1.28 9.67
N VAL A 15 14.32 -1.26 8.98
CA VAL A 15 14.95 0.00 8.53
C VAL A 15 13.98 0.78 7.61
N VAL A 16 13.32 0.12 6.66
CA VAL A 16 12.30 0.75 5.79
C VAL A 16 11.15 1.33 6.61
N ILE A 17 10.64 0.60 7.60
CA ILE A 17 9.54 1.07 8.47
C ILE A 17 9.96 2.32 9.25
N ILE A 18 11.12 2.26 9.91
CA ILE A 18 11.66 3.38 10.69
C ILE A 18 11.89 4.59 9.78
N LEU A 19 12.50 4.38 8.61
CA LEU A 19 12.77 5.43 7.64
C LEU A 19 11.48 6.10 7.15
N ASN A 20 10.46 5.33 6.80
CA ASN A 20 9.15 5.87 6.39
C ASN A 20 8.50 6.66 7.53
N THR A 21 8.58 6.19 8.77
CA THR A 21 8.03 6.89 9.93
C THR A 21 8.77 8.21 10.18
N VAL A 22 10.10 8.20 10.16
CA VAL A 22 10.92 9.41 10.34
C VAL A 22 10.67 10.41 9.21
N VAL A 23 10.65 9.94 7.95
CA VAL A 23 10.33 10.77 6.79
C VAL A 23 8.91 11.33 6.94
N GLY A 24 7.92 10.52 7.28
CA GLY A 24 6.54 10.97 7.50
C GLY A 24 6.43 12.04 8.58
N LEU A 25 7.16 11.92 9.69
CA LEU A 25 7.12 12.88 10.79
C LEU A 25 7.85 14.19 10.47
N LEU A 26 8.98 14.12 9.78
CA LEU A 26 9.84 15.30 9.54
C LEU A 26 9.53 15.99 8.20
N TYR A 27 9.27 15.21 7.15
CA TYR A 27 9.02 15.75 5.81
C TYR A 27 7.60 16.31 5.66
N THR A 28 6.60 15.68 6.26
CA THR A 28 5.20 16.14 6.13
C THR A 28 5.01 17.59 6.57
N PRO A 29 5.44 18.04 7.77
CA PRO A 29 5.25 19.43 8.16
C PRO A 29 5.97 20.40 7.23
N TYR A 30 7.15 20.07 6.73
CA TYR A 30 7.85 20.86 5.74
C TYR A 30 7.04 20.98 4.44
N MET A 31 6.55 19.85 3.94
CA MET A 31 5.73 19.78 2.74
C MET A 31 4.45 20.61 2.88
N LEU A 32 3.73 20.50 4.00
CA LEU A 32 2.50 21.24 4.26
C LEU A 32 2.73 22.76 4.26
N ARG A 33 3.81 23.22 4.90
CA ARG A 33 4.17 24.65 4.95
C ARG A 33 4.55 25.21 3.58
N MET A 34 5.25 24.42 2.75
CA MET A 34 5.70 24.85 1.43
C MET A 34 4.61 24.77 0.37
N MET A 35 3.73 23.76 0.43
CA MET A 35 2.64 23.59 -0.54
C MET A 35 1.42 24.44 -0.21
N GLY A 36 1.07 24.54 1.07
CA GLY A 36 -0.20 25.06 1.54
C GLY A 36 -1.31 23.99 1.50
N GLN A 37 -2.41 24.28 2.19
CA GLN A 37 -3.50 23.34 2.45
C GLN A 37 -4.21 22.89 1.16
N SER A 38 -4.57 23.81 0.27
CA SER A 38 -5.26 23.50 -0.99
C SER A 38 -4.46 22.56 -1.90
N GLU A 39 -3.17 22.86 -2.11
CA GLU A 39 -2.29 22.02 -2.96
C GLU A 39 -2.06 20.62 -2.38
N TYR A 40 -1.89 20.53 -1.06
CA TYR A 40 -1.76 19.22 -0.41
C TYR A 40 -3.06 18.41 -0.49
N GLY A 41 -4.20 19.07 -0.29
CA GLY A 41 -5.51 18.44 -0.43
C GLY A 41 -5.77 17.96 -1.85
N LEU A 42 -5.42 18.77 -2.85
CA LEU A 42 -5.51 18.41 -4.26
C LEU A 42 -4.64 17.16 -4.58
N TYR A 43 -3.40 17.16 -4.12
CA TYR A 43 -2.50 16.00 -4.26
C TYR A 43 -3.10 14.73 -3.63
N SER A 44 -3.58 14.84 -2.40
CA SER A 44 -4.17 13.71 -1.65
C SER A 44 -5.45 13.20 -2.31
N LEU A 45 -6.30 14.09 -2.83
CA LEU A 45 -7.51 13.71 -3.53
C LEU A 45 -7.21 12.93 -4.81
N VAL A 46 -6.34 13.47 -5.67
CA VAL A 46 -5.98 12.79 -6.93
C VAL A 46 -5.33 11.43 -6.64
N ALA A 47 -4.46 11.35 -5.62
CA ALA A 47 -3.87 10.09 -5.19
C ALA A 47 -4.94 9.09 -4.71
N SER A 48 -5.98 9.54 -3.99
CA SER A 48 -7.07 8.68 -3.53
C SER A 48 -7.92 8.13 -4.68
N VAL A 49 -8.20 8.95 -5.69
CA VAL A 49 -8.94 8.52 -6.89
C VAL A 49 -8.15 7.44 -7.65
N ILE A 50 -6.86 7.66 -7.86
CA ILE A 50 -5.99 6.67 -8.52
C ILE A 50 -5.82 5.39 -7.70
N ALA A 51 -5.90 5.49 -6.37
CA ALA A 51 -5.83 4.32 -5.50
C ALA A 51 -6.94 3.28 -5.81
N TYR A 52 -8.13 3.71 -6.25
CA TYR A 52 -9.16 2.77 -6.71
C TYR A 52 -8.71 1.94 -7.92
N LEU A 53 -7.98 2.53 -8.86
CA LEU A 53 -7.50 1.81 -10.03
C LEU A 53 -6.44 0.76 -9.68
N THR A 54 -5.73 0.90 -8.54
CA THR A 54 -4.75 -0.12 -8.12
C THR A 54 -5.39 -1.46 -7.76
N VAL A 55 -6.70 -1.49 -7.49
CA VAL A 55 -7.45 -2.73 -7.24
C VAL A 55 -7.43 -3.66 -8.45
N LEU A 56 -7.29 -3.09 -9.67
CA LEU A 56 -7.18 -3.85 -10.91
C LEU A 56 -5.94 -4.75 -10.98
N ASP A 57 -4.99 -4.64 -10.02
CA ASP A 57 -3.90 -5.63 -9.86
C ASP A 57 -4.42 -7.07 -9.66
N LEU A 58 -5.64 -7.23 -9.20
CA LEU A 58 -6.31 -8.53 -8.96
C LEU A 58 -5.50 -9.50 -8.08
N GLY A 59 -4.48 -9.00 -7.37
CA GLY A 59 -3.60 -9.81 -6.52
C GLY A 59 -2.66 -10.73 -7.31
N PHE A 60 -2.46 -10.48 -8.60
CA PHE A 60 -1.59 -11.30 -9.44
C PHE A 60 -0.13 -11.30 -8.98
N GLY A 61 0.35 -10.23 -8.33
CA GLY A 61 1.66 -10.21 -7.71
C GLY A 61 1.87 -11.38 -6.74
N ASN A 62 0.88 -11.64 -5.87
CA ASN A 62 0.91 -12.76 -4.93
C ASN A 62 0.83 -14.12 -5.65
N ALA A 63 0.03 -14.21 -6.72
CA ALA A 63 -0.06 -15.42 -7.54
C ALA A 63 1.29 -15.73 -8.20
N ILE A 64 1.95 -14.73 -8.79
CA ILE A 64 3.28 -14.88 -9.39
C ILE A 64 4.27 -15.42 -8.37
N VAL A 65 4.32 -14.85 -7.16
CA VAL A 65 5.22 -15.32 -6.10
C VAL A 65 4.95 -16.78 -5.76
N ARG A 66 3.68 -17.14 -5.52
CA ARG A 66 3.26 -18.49 -5.14
C ARG A 66 3.62 -19.54 -6.21
N TYR A 67 3.21 -19.29 -7.46
CA TYR A 67 3.42 -20.28 -8.54
C TYR A 67 4.87 -20.31 -9.00
N THR A 68 5.62 -19.22 -8.93
CA THR A 68 7.08 -19.23 -9.16
C THR A 68 7.77 -20.14 -8.17
N ALA A 69 7.44 -20.02 -6.87
CA ALA A 69 8.01 -20.91 -5.85
C ALA A 69 7.66 -22.39 -6.10
N LYS A 70 6.41 -22.67 -6.51
CA LYS A 70 5.96 -24.02 -6.87
C LYS A 70 6.77 -24.59 -8.05
N PHE A 71 6.81 -23.90 -9.20
CA PHE A 71 7.52 -24.37 -10.39
C PHE A 71 9.04 -24.51 -10.16
N ARG A 72 9.63 -23.62 -9.36
CA ARG A 72 11.05 -23.78 -8.96
C ARG A 72 11.28 -25.06 -8.15
N ALA A 73 10.40 -25.36 -7.18
CA ALA A 73 10.49 -26.58 -6.39
C ALA A 73 10.31 -27.83 -7.25
N GLU A 74 9.45 -27.78 -8.25
CA GLU A 74 9.20 -28.86 -9.24
C GLU A 74 10.24 -28.90 -10.38
N LYS A 75 11.19 -27.95 -10.43
CA LYS A 75 12.21 -27.80 -11.51
C LYS A 75 11.60 -27.60 -12.91
N LYS A 76 10.42 -27.03 -13.01
CA LYS A 76 9.68 -26.79 -14.24
C LYS A 76 9.97 -25.38 -14.80
N THR A 77 11.17 -25.15 -15.29
CA THR A 77 11.65 -23.83 -15.70
C THR A 77 10.92 -23.28 -16.93
N GLU A 78 10.58 -24.13 -17.92
CA GLU A 78 9.87 -23.69 -19.12
C GLU A 78 8.45 -23.25 -18.79
N GLU A 79 7.72 -24.05 -18.01
CA GLU A 79 6.38 -23.71 -17.52
C GLU A 79 6.39 -22.41 -16.71
N GLN A 80 7.42 -22.20 -15.90
CA GLN A 80 7.60 -20.96 -15.15
C GLN A 80 7.76 -19.74 -16.07
N TYR A 81 8.55 -19.84 -17.13
CA TYR A 81 8.76 -18.73 -18.08
C TYR A 81 7.54 -18.46 -18.96
N GLU A 82 6.79 -19.49 -19.32
CA GLU A 82 5.49 -19.35 -19.97
C GLU A 82 4.46 -18.66 -19.06
N MET A 83 4.44 -19.02 -17.77
CA MET A 83 3.61 -18.36 -16.76
C MET A 83 3.92 -16.86 -16.66
N PHE A 84 5.20 -16.48 -16.67
CA PHE A 84 5.56 -15.06 -16.66
C PHE A 84 5.05 -14.34 -17.91
N GLY A 85 5.09 -14.98 -19.08
CA GLY A 85 4.53 -14.44 -20.32
C GLY A 85 3.01 -14.22 -20.20
N MET A 86 2.30 -15.18 -19.63
CA MET A 86 0.86 -15.08 -19.43
C MET A 86 0.51 -13.92 -18.49
N PHE A 87 1.16 -13.82 -17.31
CA PHE A 87 0.89 -12.72 -16.38
C PHE A 87 1.29 -11.36 -16.97
N PHE A 88 2.36 -11.29 -17.75
CA PHE A 88 2.74 -10.06 -18.44
C PHE A 88 1.66 -9.58 -19.39
N LEU A 89 1.06 -10.48 -20.20
CA LEU A 89 -0.03 -10.14 -21.10
C LEU A 89 -1.31 -9.76 -20.32
N LEU A 90 -1.64 -10.50 -19.27
CA LEU A 90 -2.77 -10.15 -18.40
C LEU A 90 -2.60 -8.73 -17.81
N TYR A 91 -1.44 -8.43 -17.27
CA TYR A 91 -1.14 -7.11 -16.75
C TYR A 91 -1.11 -6.02 -17.82
N LEU A 92 -0.70 -6.34 -19.05
CA LEU A 92 -0.77 -5.41 -20.18
C LEU A 92 -2.23 -5.04 -20.49
N VAL A 93 -3.11 -6.03 -20.54
CA VAL A 93 -4.55 -5.82 -20.76
C VAL A 93 -5.14 -4.99 -19.61
N ILE A 94 -4.83 -5.32 -18.37
CA ILE A 94 -5.26 -4.54 -17.20
C ILE A 94 -4.73 -3.12 -17.26
N GLY A 95 -3.48 -2.92 -17.65
CA GLY A 95 -2.90 -1.59 -17.81
C GLY A 95 -3.64 -0.75 -18.86
N ILE A 96 -4.02 -1.35 -19.97
CA ILE A 96 -4.83 -0.68 -21.00
C ILE A 96 -6.24 -0.33 -20.48
N ILE A 97 -6.88 -1.25 -19.76
CA ILE A 97 -8.20 -1.01 -19.14
C ILE A 97 -8.09 0.11 -18.09
N ALA A 98 -7.11 0.05 -17.21
CA ALA A 98 -6.87 1.07 -16.19
C ALA A 98 -6.61 2.44 -16.81
N PHE A 99 -5.84 2.48 -17.92
CA PHE A 99 -5.60 3.70 -18.67
C PHE A 99 -6.89 4.26 -19.27
N GLY A 100 -7.72 3.40 -19.87
CA GLY A 100 -9.02 3.80 -20.43
C GLY A 100 -9.98 4.36 -19.38
N ILE A 101 -10.11 3.68 -18.21
CA ILE A 101 -10.91 4.17 -17.09
C ILE A 101 -10.34 5.50 -16.59
N GLY A 102 -9.03 5.59 -16.42
CA GLY A 102 -8.35 6.80 -15.99
C GLY A 102 -8.53 7.99 -16.94
N LEU A 103 -8.53 7.76 -18.26
CA LEU A 103 -8.89 8.78 -19.24
C LEU A 103 -10.35 9.21 -19.09
N GLY A 104 -11.26 8.27 -18.83
CA GLY A 104 -12.65 8.60 -18.50
C GLY A 104 -12.76 9.53 -17.29
N LEU A 105 -12.00 9.26 -16.23
CA LEU A 105 -11.92 10.14 -15.06
C LEU A 105 -11.31 11.51 -15.40
N TYR A 106 -10.25 11.55 -16.20
CA TYR A 106 -9.60 12.78 -16.66
C TYR A 106 -10.60 13.72 -17.38
N PHE A 107 -11.42 13.19 -18.30
CA PHE A 107 -12.42 13.99 -19.01
C PHE A 107 -13.56 14.45 -18.10
N ASN A 108 -13.86 13.70 -17.05
CA ASN A 108 -14.95 14.01 -16.11
C ASN A 108 -14.50 14.74 -14.84
N VAL A 109 -13.24 15.16 -14.71
CA VAL A 109 -12.74 15.91 -13.53
C VAL A 109 -13.60 17.15 -13.25
N GLY A 110 -13.97 17.89 -14.31
CA GLY A 110 -14.82 19.09 -14.17
C GLY A 110 -16.23 18.78 -13.67
N THR A 111 -16.81 17.65 -14.08
CA THR A 111 -18.15 17.24 -13.61
C THR A 111 -18.12 16.73 -12.16
N LEU A 112 -17.02 16.06 -11.77
CA LEU A 112 -16.90 15.47 -10.44
C LEU A 112 -16.53 16.48 -9.35
N PHE A 113 -15.72 17.48 -9.69
CA PHE A 113 -15.11 18.40 -8.72
C PHE A 113 -15.31 19.89 -9.09
N GLY A 114 -16.02 20.19 -10.17
CA GLY A 114 -16.16 21.57 -10.68
C GLY A 114 -16.86 22.52 -9.71
N ASP A 115 -17.76 22.02 -8.88
CA ASP A 115 -18.49 22.83 -7.90
C ASP A 115 -17.66 23.17 -6.66
N THR A 116 -16.57 22.44 -6.41
CA THR A 116 -15.78 22.56 -5.17
C THR A 116 -14.35 23.03 -5.40
N MET A 117 -13.90 23.11 -6.66
CA MET A 117 -12.54 23.48 -7.03
C MET A 117 -12.48 24.69 -7.94
N THR A 118 -11.43 25.46 -7.80
CA THR A 118 -11.10 26.56 -8.72
C THR A 118 -10.65 26.02 -10.09
N ALA A 119 -10.75 26.83 -11.14
CA ALA A 119 -10.29 26.45 -12.48
C ALA A 119 -8.80 26.03 -12.49
N VAL A 120 -7.97 26.69 -11.68
CA VAL A 120 -6.53 26.37 -11.57
C VAL A 120 -6.32 25.00 -10.89
N GLU A 121 -7.09 24.68 -9.86
CA GLU A 121 -7.03 23.38 -9.20
C GLU A 121 -7.50 22.26 -10.13
N LEU A 122 -8.55 22.48 -10.91
CA LEU A 122 -9.04 21.51 -11.91
C LEU A 122 -8.01 21.22 -12.98
N ASP A 123 -7.30 22.22 -13.49
CA ASP A 123 -6.26 22.01 -14.49
C ASP A 123 -5.07 21.22 -13.92
N ARG A 124 -4.66 21.55 -12.68
CA ARG A 124 -3.62 20.77 -11.97
C ARG A 124 -4.06 19.34 -11.68
N ALA A 125 -5.33 19.16 -11.25
CA ALA A 125 -5.91 17.83 -11.03
C ALA A 125 -5.85 16.97 -12.30
N ARG A 126 -6.23 17.55 -13.45
CA ARG A 126 -6.15 16.86 -14.75
C ARG A 126 -4.73 16.41 -15.09
N ILE A 127 -3.74 17.31 -14.96
CA ILE A 127 -2.34 16.98 -15.25
C ILE A 127 -1.85 15.86 -14.32
N MET A 128 -2.11 15.97 -13.01
CA MET A 128 -1.70 14.95 -12.04
C MET A 128 -2.40 13.61 -12.28
N MET A 129 -3.69 13.63 -12.60
CA MET A 129 -4.46 12.43 -12.89
C MET A 129 -3.91 11.71 -14.12
N LEU A 130 -3.63 12.43 -15.22
CA LEU A 130 -3.06 11.86 -16.42
C LEU A 130 -1.69 11.23 -16.16
N LEU A 131 -0.82 11.91 -15.41
CA LEU A 131 0.50 11.39 -15.03
C LEU A 131 0.40 10.12 -14.19
N LEU A 132 -0.47 10.11 -13.18
CA LEU A 132 -0.65 8.96 -12.30
C LEU A 132 -1.32 7.78 -13.01
N VAL A 133 -2.28 8.04 -13.91
CA VAL A 133 -2.91 7.00 -14.73
C VAL A 133 -1.90 6.36 -15.67
N ALA A 134 -1.09 7.17 -16.37
CA ALA A 134 -0.02 6.67 -17.23
C ALA A 134 1.02 5.88 -16.44
N ASN A 135 1.42 6.39 -15.25
CA ASN A 135 2.31 5.69 -14.35
C ASN A 135 1.75 4.34 -13.91
N LEU A 136 0.46 4.28 -13.54
CA LEU A 136 -0.20 3.05 -13.11
C LEU A 136 -0.31 2.04 -14.26
N ALA A 137 -0.70 2.48 -15.45
CA ALA A 137 -0.79 1.63 -16.64
C ALA A 137 0.56 0.99 -16.99
N PHE A 138 1.66 1.75 -16.84
CA PHE A 138 3.02 1.23 -17.00
C PHE A 138 3.43 0.30 -15.85
N THR A 139 2.99 0.60 -14.63
CA THR A 139 3.34 -0.17 -13.44
C THR A 139 2.81 -1.61 -13.52
N PHE A 140 1.60 -1.83 -14.02
CA PHE A 140 1.00 -3.18 -14.07
C PHE A 140 1.90 -4.19 -14.79
N PRO A 141 2.26 -4.05 -16.07
CA PRO A 141 3.10 -5.04 -16.74
C PRO A 141 4.52 -5.12 -16.17
N MET A 142 5.03 -4.02 -15.62
CA MET A 142 6.38 -4.00 -15.06
C MET A 142 6.46 -4.53 -13.62
N SER A 143 5.34 -4.64 -12.89
CA SER A 143 5.30 -5.15 -11.51
C SER A 143 5.68 -6.63 -11.41
N ILE A 144 5.55 -7.38 -12.48
CA ILE A 144 5.95 -8.79 -12.56
C ILE A 144 7.40 -9.00 -12.11
N TRP A 145 8.31 -8.09 -12.48
CA TRP A 145 9.72 -8.20 -12.15
C TRP A 145 9.99 -8.10 -10.65
N GLY A 146 9.24 -7.23 -9.95
CA GLY A 146 9.29 -7.14 -8.49
C GLY A 146 8.79 -8.41 -7.80
N SER A 147 7.70 -8.98 -8.31
CA SER A 147 7.14 -10.24 -7.81
C SER A 147 8.09 -11.42 -8.03
N ILE A 148 8.80 -11.46 -9.17
CA ILE A 148 9.82 -12.47 -9.45
C ILE A 148 10.98 -12.36 -8.45
N ILE A 149 11.53 -11.15 -8.21
CA ILE A 149 12.61 -10.94 -7.23
C ILE A 149 12.19 -11.44 -5.85
N GLN A 150 10.96 -11.16 -5.44
CA GLN A 150 10.39 -11.63 -4.18
C GLN A 150 10.28 -13.16 -4.12
N ALA A 151 9.86 -13.80 -5.22
CA ALA A 151 9.74 -15.25 -5.33
C ALA A 151 11.12 -15.97 -5.34
N TYR A 152 12.17 -15.26 -5.78
CA TYR A 152 13.56 -15.72 -5.71
C TYR A 152 14.21 -15.44 -4.35
N GLU A 153 13.46 -14.84 -3.41
CA GLU A 153 13.90 -14.54 -2.04
C GLU A 153 15.09 -13.57 -1.98
N ASP A 154 15.29 -12.73 -3.01
CA ASP A 154 16.39 -11.75 -3.05
C ASP A 154 15.99 -10.45 -2.31
N PHE A 155 15.69 -10.64 -1.02
CA PHE A 155 15.14 -9.57 -0.16
C PHE A 155 16.11 -8.41 0.06
N VAL A 156 17.40 -8.69 0.12
CA VAL A 156 18.43 -7.65 0.35
C VAL A 156 18.40 -6.64 -0.79
N PHE A 157 18.40 -7.10 -2.03
CA PHE A 157 18.31 -6.21 -3.19
C PHE A 157 17.04 -5.37 -3.17
N GLN A 158 15.89 -6.03 -2.98
CA GLN A 158 14.59 -5.36 -3.03
C GLN A 158 14.44 -4.30 -1.93
N LYS A 159 14.87 -4.62 -0.69
CA LYS A 159 14.78 -3.67 0.43
C LYS A 159 15.80 -2.54 0.33
N SER A 160 17.02 -2.83 -0.13
CA SER A 160 18.05 -1.79 -0.35
C SER A 160 17.62 -0.80 -1.44
N LEU A 161 17.05 -1.30 -2.55
CA LEU A 161 16.52 -0.45 -3.61
C LEU A 161 15.38 0.45 -3.08
N ASN A 162 14.51 -0.10 -2.23
CA ASN A 162 13.43 0.67 -1.62
C ASN A 162 13.95 1.76 -0.67
N ILE A 163 14.94 1.45 0.18
CA ILE A 163 15.59 2.43 1.07
C ILE A 163 16.20 3.57 0.24
N PHE A 164 16.97 3.21 -0.78
CA PHE A 164 17.59 4.20 -1.67
C PHE A 164 16.54 5.09 -2.35
N ARG A 165 15.44 4.48 -2.83
CA ARG A 165 14.32 5.20 -3.42
C ARG A 165 13.69 6.19 -2.44
N ILE A 166 13.42 5.77 -1.19
CA ILE A 166 12.79 6.63 -0.18
C ILE A 166 13.68 7.85 0.09
N ILE A 167 14.97 7.64 0.35
CA ILE A 167 15.91 8.72 0.65
C ILE A 167 16.02 9.68 -0.52
N LEU A 168 16.28 9.18 -1.71
CA LEU A 168 16.51 10.01 -2.88
C LEU A 168 15.25 10.77 -3.32
N ASN A 169 14.08 10.08 -3.31
CA ASN A 169 12.80 10.71 -3.59
C ASN A 169 12.52 11.85 -2.60
N THR A 170 12.71 11.61 -1.31
CA THR A 170 12.49 12.65 -0.28
C THR A 170 13.45 13.83 -0.45
N ALA A 171 14.72 13.57 -0.73
CA ALA A 171 15.71 14.61 -0.95
C ALA A 171 15.36 15.49 -2.17
N VAL A 172 15.00 14.87 -3.30
CA VAL A 172 14.59 15.60 -4.51
C VAL A 172 13.30 16.39 -4.27
N MET A 173 12.34 15.81 -3.54
CA MET A 173 11.09 16.50 -3.18
C MET A 173 11.35 17.74 -2.32
N ILE A 174 12.22 17.64 -1.31
CA ILE A 174 12.61 18.79 -0.47
C ILE A 174 13.24 19.88 -1.33
N CYS A 175 14.16 19.53 -2.23
CA CYS A 175 14.77 20.48 -3.14
C CYS A 175 13.73 21.19 -4.02
N LEU A 176 12.82 20.45 -4.64
CA LEU A 176 11.80 21.04 -5.52
C LEU A 176 10.83 21.93 -4.77
N LEU A 177 10.40 21.52 -3.57
CA LEU A 177 9.56 22.37 -2.71
C LEU A 177 10.27 23.67 -2.31
N HIS A 178 11.58 23.61 -2.04
CA HIS A 178 12.37 24.80 -1.74
C HIS A 178 12.42 25.78 -2.92
N PHE A 179 12.43 25.29 -4.16
CA PHE A 179 12.36 26.11 -5.38
C PHE A 179 10.91 26.56 -5.74
N GLY A 180 9.94 26.28 -4.88
CA GLY A 180 8.56 26.74 -5.06
C GLY A 180 7.69 25.84 -5.96
N TYR A 181 8.20 24.67 -6.37
CA TYR A 181 7.38 23.69 -7.05
C TYR A 181 6.39 23.02 -6.08
N LYS A 182 5.17 22.68 -6.58
CA LYS A 182 4.07 22.18 -5.75
C LYS A 182 3.62 20.79 -6.17
N ALA A 183 2.31 20.47 -5.98
CA ALA A 183 1.71 19.14 -6.13
C ALA A 183 2.05 18.43 -7.45
N VAL A 184 2.00 19.12 -8.59
CA VAL A 184 2.30 18.53 -9.89
C VAL A 184 3.75 18.01 -9.95
N ALA A 185 4.71 18.79 -9.45
CA ALA A 185 6.12 18.37 -9.43
C ALA A 185 6.33 17.13 -8.54
N MET A 186 5.60 17.02 -7.43
CA MET A 186 5.63 15.84 -6.57
C MET A 186 5.18 14.59 -7.32
N VAL A 187 4.08 14.68 -8.08
CA VAL A 187 3.57 13.58 -8.90
C VAL A 187 4.58 13.19 -9.98
N VAL A 188 5.21 14.16 -10.64
CA VAL A 188 6.26 13.91 -11.65
C VAL A 188 7.43 13.15 -11.04
N VAL A 189 7.98 13.63 -9.93
CA VAL A 189 9.11 12.98 -9.24
C VAL A 189 8.75 11.57 -8.81
N GLN A 190 7.58 11.39 -8.17
CA GLN A 190 7.10 10.08 -7.76
C GLN A 190 6.97 9.12 -8.94
N THR A 191 6.47 9.61 -10.08
CA THR A 191 6.36 8.84 -11.32
C THR A 191 7.73 8.44 -11.85
N ILE A 192 8.69 9.36 -11.91
CA ILE A 192 10.07 9.09 -12.35
C ILE A 192 10.72 8.02 -11.47
N PHE A 193 10.66 8.18 -10.13
CA PHE A 193 11.25 7.19 -9.22
C PHE A 193 10.56 5.83 -9.27
N ASN A 194 9.25 5.81 -9.52
CA ASN A 194 8.53 4.54 -9.72
C ASN A 194 9.03 3.86 -11.02
N VAL A 195 9.05 4.56 -12.14
CA VAL A 195 9.53 4.02 -13.42
C VAL A 195 10.98 3.55 -13.32
N LEU A 196 11.87 4.35 -12.70
CA LEU A 196 13.26 3.95 -12.47
C LEU A 196 13.35 2.64 -11.65
N THR A 197 12.56 2.52 -10.58
CA THR A 197 12.52 1.31 -9.76
C THR A 197 12.09 0.08 -10.56
N LEU A 198 11.05 0.23 -11.39
CA LEU A 198 10.54 -0.83 -12.25
C LEU A 198 11.57 -1.25 -13.31
N VAL A 199 12.25 -0.29 -13.92
CA VAL A 199 13.34 -0.55 -14.89
C VAL A 199 14.53 -1.23 -14.22
N VAL A 200 14.93 -0.82 -13.04
CA VAL A 200 16.00 -1.47 -12.27
C VAL A 200 15.63 -2.92 -11.93
N ASN A 201 14.40 -3.19 -11.50
CA ASN A 201 13.90 -4.54 -11.26
C ASN A 201 13.95 -5.40 -12.52
N PHE A 202 13.53 -4.86 -13.66
CA PHE A 202 13.63 -5.53 -14.96
C PHE A 202 15.07 -5.89 -15.32
N ILE A 203 16.00 -4.92 -15.24
CA ILE A 203 17.44 -5.13 -15.55
C ILE A 203 18.03 -6.17 -14.62
N TYR A 204 17.69 -6.14 -13.33
CA TYR A 204 18.16 -7.10 -12.33
C TYR A 204 17.70 -8.52 -12.66
N CYS A 205 16.43 -8.71 -12.94
CA CYS A 205 15.89 -10.02 -13.33
C CYS A 205 16.54 -10.56 -14.62
N ARG A 206 16.77 -9.70 -15.61
CA ARG A 206 17.37 -10.10 -16.90
C ARG A 206 18.85 -10.43 -16.76
N ARG A 207 19.62 -9.60 -16.03
CA ARG A 207 21.09 -9.74 -15.97
C ARG A 207 21.57 -10.66 -14.85
N LYS A 208 20.98 -10.60 -13.67
CA LYS A 208 21.45 -11.36 -12.51
C LYS A 208 20.70 -12.67 -12.30
N LEU A 209 19.39 -12.68 -12.47
CA LEU A 209 18.58 -13.88 -12.29
C LEU A 209 18.41 -14.69 -13.60
N ASN A 210 18.85 -14.14 -14.74
CA ASN A 210 18.73 -14.76 -16.07
C ASN A 210 17.29 -15.21 -16.39
N ILE A 211 16.32 -14.41 -16.00
CA ILE A 211 14.91 -14.70 -16.22
C ILE A 211 14.53 -14.40 -17.67
N HIS A 212 13.86 -15.34 -18.30
CA HIS A 212 13.27 -15.19 -19.61
C HIS A 212 11.74 -15.18 -19.53
N ILE A 213 11.09 -14.53 -20.46
CA ILE A 213 9.65 -14.55 -20.63
C ILE A 213 9.34 -15.23 -21.95
N TYR A 214 8.52 -16.29 -21.92
CA TYR A 214 8.09 -17.00 -23.11
C TYR A 214 6.61 -16.73 -23.37
N PHE A 215 6.30 -16.37 -24.61
CA PHE A 215 4.93 -16.19 -25.09
C PHE A 215 4.41 -17.44 -25.80
N ARG A 216 5.00 -18.59 -25.51
CA ARG A 216 4.56 -19.90 -26.03
C ARG A 216 3.73 -20.55 -24.94
N PHE A 217 2.45 -20.75 -25.18
CA PHE A 217 1.51 -21.28 -24.16
C PHE A 217 1.24 -22.78 -24.37
N LYS A 218 2.30 -23.59 -24.56
CA LYS A 218 2.19 -25.04 -24.83
C LYS A 218 1.74 -25.83 -23.61
N HIS A 219 2.15 -25.41 -22.42
CA HIS A 219 1.93 -26.14 -21.16
C HIS A 219 0.77 -25.55 -20.33
N PHE A 220 0.11 -24.51 -20.82
CA PHE A 220 -0.97 -23.86 -20.12
C PHE A 220 -2.32 -24.49 -20.45
N HIS A 221 -2.90 -25.18 -19.46
CA HIS A 221 -4.24 -25.72 -19.52
C HIS A 221 -5.26 -24.76 -18.89
N TRP A 222 -6.49 -24.75 -19.41
CA TRP A 222 -7.60 -23.97 -18.88
C TRP A 222 -7.79 -24.15 -17.35
N GLY A 223 -7.48 -25.34 -16.81
CA GLY A 223 -7.49 -25.63 -15.37
C GLY A 223 -6.59 -24.74 -14.54
N PHE A 224 -5.38 -24.43 -15.04
CA PHE A 224 -4.46 -23.52 -14.33
C PHE A 224 -4.99 -22.08 -14.30
N LEU A 225 -5.50 -21.57 -15.41
CA LEU A 225 -6.12 -20.24 -15.47
C LEU A 225 -7.30 -20.12 -14.49
N LYS A 226 -8.12 -21.19 -14.39
CA LYS A 226 -9.23 -21.23 -13.43
C LYS A 226 -8.72 -21.21 -11.98
N GLU A 227 -7.66 -21.96 -11.67
CA GLU A 227 -7.05 -21.98 -10.33
C GLU A 227 -6.53 -20.58 -9.95
N VAL A 228 -5.79 -19.93 -10.85
CA VAL A 228 -5.29 -18.55 -10.68
C VAL A 228 -6.46 -17.57 -10.52
N ALA A 229 -7.47 -17.64 -11.36
CA ALA A 229 -8.64 -16.75 -11.31
C ALA A 229 -9.39 -16.86 -9.97
N ILE A 230 -9.62 -18.08 -9.48
CA ILE A 230 -10.30 -18.30 -8.19
C ILE A 230 -9.45 -17.73 -7.04
N TYR A 231 -8.14 -17.98 -7.04
CA TYR A 231 -7.22 -17.45 -6.03
C TYR A 231 -7.19 -15.91 -6.04
N SER A 232 -7.06 -15.32 -7.23
CA SER A 232 -6.99 -13.88 -7.42
C SER A 232 -8.31 -13.18 -7.11
N PHE A 233 -9.46 -13.81 -7.38
CA PHE A 233 -10.77 -13.25 -7.10
C PHE A 233 -10.98 -12.93 -5.61
N TRP A 234 -10.57 -13.81 -4.70
CA TRP A 234 -10.67 -13.55 -3.27
C TRP A 234 -9.76 -12.43 -2.80
N ILE A 235 -8.55 -12.31 -3.38
CA ILE A 235 -7.64 -11.21 -3.07
C ILE A 235 -8.22 -9.88 -3.60
N PHE A 236 -8.75 -9.90 -4.82
CA PHE A 236 -9.41 -8.75 -5.44
C PHE A 236 -10.59 -8.24 -4.62
N LEU A 237 -11.47 -9.11 -4.13
CA LEU A 237 -12.58 -8.71 -3.27
C LEU A 237 -12.10 -8.02 -1.98
N ASN A 238 -11.08 -8.55 -1.33
CA ASN A 238 -10.51 -7.90 -0.15
C ASN A 238 -9.89 -6.53 -0.51
N ALA A 239 -9.19 -6.44 -1.64
CA ALA A 239 -8.59 -5.19 -2.08
C ALA A 239 -9.62 -4.11 -2.41
N ILE A 240 -10.77 -4.47 -3.02
CA ILE A 240 -11.89 -3.53 -3.23
C ILE A 240 -12.40 -3.01 -1.88
N MET A 241 -12.68 -3.92 -0.93
CA MET A 241 -13.21 -3.52 0.37
C MET A 241 -12.24 -2.60 1.11
N ASP A 242 -10.95 -2.89 1.06
CA ASP A 242 -9.91 -2.01 1.62
C ASP A 242 -9.96 -0.61 0.99
N ARG A 243 -10.13 -0.51 -0.33
CA ARG A 243 -10.20 0.80 -1.00
C ARG A 243 -11.49 1.56 -0.69
N VAL A 244 -12.63 0.87 -0.69
CA VAL A 244 -13.91 1.46 -0.30
C VAL A 244 -13.79 2.01 1.13
N TYR A 245 -13.23 1.24 2.05
CA TYR A 245 -13.10 1.64 3.44
C TYR A 245 -12.14 2.83 3.65
N TRP A 246 -10.95 2.79 3.02
CA TRP A 246 -9.89 3.75 3.32
C TRP A 246 -9.81 4.97 2.38
N SER A 247 -10.34 4.88 1.16
CA SER A 247 -10.19 5.95 0.16
C SER A 247 -11.47 6.72 -0.11
N THR A 248 -12.65 6.19 0.23
CA THR A 248 -13.95 6.83 -0.07
C THR A 248 -14.09 8.18 0.62
N GLY A 249 -13.64 8.31 1.88
CA GLY A 249 -13.75 9.56 2.63
C GLY A 249 -13.07 10.73 1.93
N GLN A 250 -11.87 10.55 1.40
CA GLN A 250 -11.16 11.60 0.65
C GLN A 250 -11.89 12.00 -0.64
N PHE A 251 -12.40 11.00 -1.38
CA PHE A 251 -13.16 11.25 -2.60
C PHE A 251 -14.44 12.04 -2.34
N VAL A 252 -15.24 11.62 -1.36
CA VAL A 252 -16.49 12.27 -0.98
C VAL A 252 -16.24 13.71 -0.50
N LEU A 253 -15.25 13.91 0.37
CA LEU A 253 -14.89 15.26 0.84
C LEU A 253 -14.42 16.16 -0.31
N GLY A 254 -13.66 15.62 -1.26
CA GLY A 254 -13.21 16.38 -2.43
C GLY A 254 -14.36 16.81 -3.34
N ALA A 255 -15.34 15.92 -3.53
CA ALA A 255 -16.50 16.20 -4.37
C ALA A 255 -17.54 17.13 -3.69
N MET A 256 -17.68 17.07 -2.36
CA MET A 256 -18.73 17.78 -1.65
C MET A 256 -18.27 19.03 -0.91
N VAL A 257 -17.01 19.10 -0.48
CA VAL A 257 -16.51 20.17 0.40
C VAL A 257 -15.32 20.92 -0.22
N GLY A 258 -14.38 20.19 -0.82
CA GLY A 258 -13.22 20.78 -1.49
C GLY A 258 -11.86 20.33 -0.93
N THR A 259 -10.80 20.85 -1.54
CA THR A 259 -9.41 20.44 -1.29
C THR A 259 -8.92 20.68 0.13
N ALA A 260 -9.34 21.77 0.78
CA ALA A 260 -8.95 22.07 2.15
C ALA A 260 -9.43 21.01 3.15
N ALA A 261 -10.68 20.54 3.03
CA ALA A 261 -11.21 19.46 3.87
C ALA A 261 -10.50 18.14 3.62
N VAL A 262 -10.17 17.83 2.36
CA VAL A 262 -9.36 16.66 2.01
C VAL A 262 -7.99 16.72 2.66
N ALA A 263 -7.35 17.88 2.72
CA ALA A 263 -6.04 18.06 3.35
C ALA A 263 -6.09 17.74 4.86
N VAL A 264 -7.07 18.27 5.57
CA VAL A 264 -7.27 18.00 7.00
C VAL A 264 -7.52 16.51 7.24
N PHE A 265 -8.39 15.89 6.43
CA PHE A 265 -8.69 14.46 6.53
C PHE A 265 -7.47 13.59 6.20
N ALA A 266 -6.64 13.98 5.22
CA ALA A 266 -5.41 13.27 4.86
C ALA A 266 -4.38 13.26 6.01
N ILE A 267 -4.30 14.35 6.79
CA ILE A 267 -3.48 14.40 8.01
C ILE A 267 -4.00 13.40 9.05
N ALA A 268 -5.31 13.36 9.26
CA ALA A 268 -5.90 12.39 10.19
C ALA A 268 -5.63 10.93 9.76
N ILE A 269 -5.76 10.60 8.46
CA ILE A 269 -5.41 9.27 7.92
C ILE A 269 -3.92 8.97 8.11
N GLN A 270 -3.04 9.95 7.93
CA GLN A 270 -1.61 9.74 8.16
C GLN A 270 -1.31 9.39 9.61
N LEU A 271 -1.92 10.09 10.56
CA LEU A 271 -1.79 9.81 11.99
C LEU A 271 -2.39 8.46 12.36
N GLU A 272 -3.53 8.11 11.77
CA GLU A 272 -4.15 6.80 11.90
C GLU A 272 -3.22 5.69 11.43
N GLY A 273 -2.60 5.84 10.25
CA GLY A 273 -1.62 4.89 9.74
C GLY A 273 -0.44 4.69 10.69
N MET A 274 0.07 5.77 11.32
CA MET A 274 1.10 5.68 12.34
C MET A 274 0.60 4.94 13.58
N TYR A 275 -0.62 5.21 14.04
CA TYR A 275 -1.24 4.51 15.17
C TYR A 275 -1.38 3.00 14.92
N MET A 276 -1.82 2.61 13.73
CA MET A 276 -1.91 1.20 13.32
C MET A 276 -0.55 0.49 13.30
N GLN A 277 0.53 1.19 12.92
CA GLN A 277 1.87 0.62 12.86
C GLN A 277 2.36 0.11 14.22
N PHE A 278 1.97 0.73 15.33
CA PHE A 278 2.35 0.25 16.66
C PHE A 278 1.76 -1.14 16.96
N SER A 279 0.52 -1.39 16.56
CA SER A 279 -0.08 -2.71 16.73
C SER A 279 0.53 -3.75 15.78
N THR A 280 0.69 -3.39 14.51
CA THR A 280 1.22 -4.32 13.49
C THR A 280 2.68 -4.69 13.75
N ALA A 281 3.48 -3.77 14.29
CA ALA A 281 4.85 -4.05 14.71
C ALA A 281 4.91 -5.15 15.77
N ILE A 282 4.00 -5.10 16.75
CA ILE A 282 3.92 -6.12 17.81
C ILE A 282 3.43 -7.46 17.22
N SER A 283 2.35 -7.45 16.43
CA SER A 283 1.76 -8.69 15.89
C SER A 283 2.69 -9.43 14.95
N SER A 284 3.47 -8.70 14.13
CA SER A 284 4.37 -9.28 13.13
C SER A 284 5.47 -10.15 13.75
N VAL A 285 5.93 -9.80 14.96
CA VAL A 285 6.94 -10.58 15.70
C VAL A 285 6.41 -11.96 16.10
N PHE A 286 5.09 -12.08 16.33
CA PHE A 286 4.50 -13.34 16.77
C PHE A 286 4.05 -14.25 15.63
N LEU A 287 4.05 -13.80 14.38
CA LEU A 287 3.62 -14.58 13.23
C LEU A 287 4.33 -15.95 13.11
N PRO A 288 5.68 -16.06 13.17
CA PRO A 288 6.34 -17.36 13.09
C PRO A 288 5.97 -18.30 14.24
N LYS A 289 5.84 -17.73 15.44
CA LYS A 289 5.48 -18.50 16.64
C LYS A 289 4.06 -19.06 16.54
N VAL A 290 3.10 -18.25 16.11
CA VAL A 290 1.69 -18.68 15.91
C VAL A 290 1.62 -19.76 14.85
N THR A 291 2.30 -19.57 13.70
CA THR A 291 2.32 -20.56 12.62
C THR A 291 2.88 -21.90 13.09
N ALA A 292 3.99 -21.89 13.86
CA ALA A 292 4.56 -23.09 14.45
C ALA A 292 3.61 -23.76 15.44
N MET A 293 2.93 -22.99 16.30
CA MET A 293 1.96 -23.53 17.27
C MET A 293 0.77 -24.19 16.58
N VAL A 294 0.26 -23.61 15.50
CA VAL A 294 -0.82 -24.20 14.70
C VAL A 294 -0.35 -25.45 13.97
N ALA A 295 0.81 -25.43 13.33
CA ALA A 295 1.39 -26.58 12.62
C ALA A 295 1.68 -27.76 13.54
N THR A 296 2.05 -27.52 14.81
CA THR A 296 2.31 -28.55 15.83
C THR A 296 1.06 -28.95 16.62
N ASN A 297 -0.14 -28.51 16.21
CA ASN A 297 -1.41 -28.81 16.89
C ASN A 297 -1.39 -28.48 18.39
N ARG A 298 -0.78 -27.35 18.78
CA ARG A 298 -0.81 -26.91 20.18
C ARG A 298 -2.23 -26.69 20.67
N SER A 299 -2.44 -26.81 21.96
CA SER A 299 -3.77 -26.70 22.56
C SER A 299 -4.41 -25.33 22.27
N ARG A 300 -5.73 -25.30 22.14
CA ARG A 300 -6.50 -24.06 21.95
C ARG A 300 -6.21 -23.05 23.08
N LYS A 301 -5.99 -23.56 24.30
CA LYS A 301 -5.67 -22.74 25.48
C LYS A 301 -4.35 -22.01 25.31
N GLU A 302 -3.29 -22.69 24.89
CA GLU A 302 -1.97 -22.07 24.67
C GLU A 302 -2.02 -20.96 23.62
N ILE A 303 -2.76 -21.17 22.52
CA ILE A 303 -2.94 -20.16 21.47
C ILE A 303 -3.76 -18.98 21.99
N SER A 304 -4.83 -19.24 22.79
CA SER A 304 -5.64 -18.21 23.43
C SER A 304 -4.84 -17.41 24.46
N ASP A 305 -4.02 -18.05 25.27
CA ASP A 305 -3.16 -17.37 26.24
C ASP A 305 -2.14 -16.44 25.55
N LEU A 306 -1.57 -16.89 24.43
CA LEU A 306 -0.69 -16.04 23.61
C LEU A 306 -1.45 -14.84 23.03
N PHE A 307 -2.67 -15.06 22.50
CA PHE A 307 -3.53 -14.01 21.95
C PHE A 307 -3.85 -12.94 23.00
N ILE A 308 -4.30 -13.38 24.20
CA ILE A 308 -4.63 -12.49 25.34
C ILE A 308 -3.41 -11.72 25.79
N ARG A 309 -2.26 -12.39 25.93
CA ARG A 309 -1.01 -11.75 26.38
C ARG A 309 -0.55 -10.68 25.38
N THR A 310 -0.59 -10.99 24.10
CA THR A 310 -0.20 -10.05 23.04
C THR A 310 -1.19 -8.88 22.96
N GLY A 311 -2.49 -9.15 23.02
CA GLY A 311 -3.52 -8.12 23.04
C GLY A 311 -3.41 -7.16 24.22
N ARG A 312 -3.07 -7.67 25.41
CA ARG A 312 -2.79 -6.81 26.59
C ARG A 312 -1.59 -5.89 26.35
N MET A 313 -0.53 -6.42 25.76
CA MET A 313 0.66 -5.64 25.42
C MET A 313 0.34 -4.53 24.41
N GLN A 314 -0.42 -4.89 23.36
CA GLN A 314 -0.91 -3.93 22.35
C GLN A 314 -1.80 -2.86 23.00
N TYR A 315 -2.73 -3.27 23.88
CA TYR A 315 -3.61 -2.34 24.58
C TYR A 315 -2.83 -1.32 25.42
N ILE A 316 -1.84 -1.76 26.21
CA ILE A 316 -1.02 -0.86 27.02
C ILE A 316 -0.34 0.20 26.15
N VAL A 317 0.29 -0.21 25.03
CA VAL A 317 0.98 0.72 24.13
C VAL A 317 -0.02 1.66 23.47
N LEU A 318 -1.11 1.14 22.91
CA LEU A 318 -2.11 1.94 22.21
C LEU A 318 -2.85 2.88 23.17
N ALA A 319 -3.21 2.43 24.37
CA ALA A 319 -3.87 3.26 25.38
C ALA A 319 -2.95 4.39 25.87
N TYR A 320 -1.64 4.14 26.00
CA TYR A 320 -0.67 5.18 26.33
C TYR A 320 -0.59 6.24 25.23
N ILE A 321 -0.51 5.83 23.96
CA ILE A 321 -0.47 6.73 22.83
C ILE A 321 -1.80 7.50 22.72
N LEU A 322 -2.95 6.82 22.86
CA LEU A 322 -4.27 7.43 22.79
C LEU A 322 -4.47 8.46 23.91
N SER A 323 -4.12 8.14 25.14
CA SER A 323 -4.23 9.08 26.26
C SER A 323 -3.32 10.29 26.09
N GLY A 324 -2.09 10.10 25.62
CA GLY A 324 -1.19 11.19 25.25
C GLY A 324 -1.76 12.06 24.12
N PHE A 325 -2.37 11.44 23.12
CA PHE A 325 -2.99 12.16 22.00
C PHE A 325 -4.27 12.90 22.42
N ILE A 326 -5.07 12.36 23.35
CA ILE A 326 -6.23 13.09 23.92
C ILE A 326 -5.79 14.37 24.62
N ILE A 327 -4.69 14.32 25.37
CA ILE A 327 -4.20 15.46 26.17
C ILE A 327 -3.46 16.48 25.29
N PHE A 328 -2.57 16.02 24.43
CA PHE A 328 -1.63 16.88 23.70
C PHE A 328 -1.86 16.89 22.19
N GLY A 329 -2.79 16.11 21.66
CA GLY A 329 -2.94 15.91 20.21
C GLY A 329 -3.29 17.19 19.44
N ARG A 330 -4.08 18.07 20.03
CA ARG A 330 -4.42 19.36 19.42
C ARG A 330 -3.17 20.22 19.26
N GLN A 331 -2.42 20.40 20.36
CA GLN A 331 -1.17 21.17 20.33
C GLN A 331 -0.12 20.53 19.42
N PHE A 332 -0.05 19.19 19.42
CA PHE A 332 0.81 18.46 18.50
C PHE A 332 0.49 18.75 17.05
N ILE A 333 -0.78 18.71 16.64
CA ILE A 333 -1.18 19.01 15.25
C ILE A 333 -0.90 20.46 14.89
N GLU A 334 -1.19 21.41 15.76
CA GLU A 334 -0.91 22.84 15.53
C GLU A 334 0.59 23.09 15.31
N LEU A 335 1.44 22.46 16.10
CA LEU A 335 2.90 22.57 15.97
C LEU A 335 3.45 21.81 14.76
N TRP A 336 2.92 20.62 14.52
CA TRP A 336 3.43 19.70 13.51
C TRP A 336 2.91 20.02 12.11
N ALA A 337 1.59 20.15 11.93
CA ALA A 337 0.97 20.38 10.63
C ALA A 337 0.62 21.86 10.38
N GLY A 338 0.35 22.62 11.43
CA GLY A 338 -0.09 24.03 11.37
C GLY A 338 -1.52 24.23 11.88
N ALA A 339 -1.87 25.47 12.17
CA ALA A 339 -3.17 25.83 12.72
C ALA A 339 -4.36 25.48 11.80
N ASP A 340 -4.14 25.51 10.47
CA ASP A 340 -5.17 25.20 9.47
C ASP A 340 -5.59 23.72 9.49
N TYR A 341 -4.87 22.86 10.20
CA TYR A 341 -5.12 21.42 10.30
C TYR A 341 -5.67 20.98 11.66
N THR A 342 -6.02 21.92 12.54
CA THR A 342 -6.44 21.62 13.93
C THR A 342 -7.64 20.67 14.00
N ASP A 343 -8.56 20.74 13.06
CA ASP A 343 -9.73 19.85 12.97
C ASP A 343 -9.36 18.37 12.76
N ALA A 344 -8.15 18.10 12.24
CA ALA A 344 -7.63 16.73 12.15
C ALA A 344 -7.52 16.06 13.52
N TYR A 345 -7.45 16.80 14.62
CA TYR A 345 -7.44 16.27 15.98
C TYR A 345 -8.71 15.45 16.28
N ILE A 346 -9.88 16.04 16.05
CA ILE A 346 -11.16 15.37 16.32
C ILE A 346 -11.33 14.17 15.37
N ILE A 347 -10.99 14.34 14.10
CA ILE A 347 -11.07 13.26 13.10
C ILE A 347 -10.15 12.09 13.51
N SER A 348 -8.91 12.38 13.95
CA SER A 348 -7.99 11.36 14.43
C SER A 348 -8.51 10.63 15.66
N LEU A 349 -9.14 11.31 16.61
CA LEU A 349 -9.78 10.68 17.78
C LEU A 349 -10.92 9.75 17.36
N LEU A 350 -11.75 10.17 16.38
CA LEU A 350 -12.83 9.36 15.83
C LEU A 350 -12.29 8.08 15.14
N PHE A 351 -11.04 8.09 14.66
CA PHE A 351 -10.36 6.90 14.18
C PHE A 351 -9.73 6.08 15.32
N PHE A 352 -8.95 6.69 16.17
CA PHE A 352 -8.13 5.98 17.18
C PHE A 352 -8.98 5.21 18.18
N ILE A 353 -10.07 5.81 18.68
CA ILE A 353 -10.91 5.19 19.71
C ILE A 353 -11.52 3.87 19.19
N PRO A 354 -12.28 3.83 18.08
CA PRO A 354 -12.85 2.58 17.60
C PRO A 354 -11.79 1.60 17.07
N LEU A 355 -10.71 2.10 16.45
CA LEU A 355 -9.64 1.23 15.92
C LEU A 355 -8.83 0.53 17.01
N THR A 356 -8.78 1.06 18.22
CA THR A 356 -8.10 0.39 19.33
C THR A 356 -8.60 -1.04 19.52
N VAL A 357 -9.91 -1.28 19.37
CA VAL A 357 -10.51 -2.61 19.53
C VAL A 357 -9.99 -3.64 18.51
N PRO A 358 -10.08 -3.42 17.19
CA PRO A 358 -9.53 -4.38 16.22
C PRO A 358 -7.99 -4.46 16.28
N LEU A 359 -7.30 -3.39 16.66
CA LEU A 359 -5.84 -3.38 16.74
C LEU A 359 -5.31 -4.26 17.88
N ILE A 360 -5.96 -4.33 19.02
CA ILE A 360 -5.57 -5.26 20.09
C ILE A 360 -5.89 -6.72 19.75
N GLN A 361 -6.71 -6.96 18.73
CA GLN A 361 -7.07 -8.28 18.23
C GLN A 361 -6.28 -8.67 16.97
N ASN A 362 -5.32 -7.86 16.55
CA ASN A 362 -4.62 -8.05 15.28
C ASN A 362 -3.89 -9.41 15.17
N LEU A 363 -3.42 -9.97 16.29
CA LEU A 363 -2.85 -11.33 16.32
C LEU A 363 -3.88 -12.40 15.91
N GLY A 364 -5.19 -12.16 16.12
CA GLY A 364 -6.27 -13.04 15.69
C GLY A 364 -6.31 -13.25 14.19
N ILE A 365 -5.99 -12.21 13.41
CA ILE A 365 -5.88 -12.30 11.94
C ILE A 365 -4.77 -13.29 11.58
N THR A 366 -3.63 -13.22 12.24
CA THR A 366 -2.50 -14.14 12.06
C THR A 366 -2.88 -15.58 12.40
N ILE A 367 -3.67 -15.78 13.45
CA ILE A 367 -4.16 -17.12 13.86
C ILE A 367 -5.10 -17.68 12.78
N LEU A 368 -6.04 -16.86 12.27
CA LEU A 368 -6.95 -17.27 11.19
C LEU A 368 -6.19 -17.59 9.89
N GLN A 369 -5.16 -16.82 9.57
CA GLN A 369 -4.29 -17.09 8.41
C GLN A 369 -3.55 -18.42 8.57
N ALA A 370 -2.96 -18.67 9.74
CA ALA A 370 -2.25 -19.91 10.02
C ALA A 370 -3.17 -21.15 9.97
N ARG A 371 -4.45 -20.99 10.35
CA ARG A 371 -5.48 -22.05 10.28
C ARG A 371 -6.18 -22.17 8.94
N ASN A 372 -5.88 -21.27 7.98
CA ASN A 372 -6.59 -21.16 6.69
C ASN A 372 -8.10 -20.89 6.84
N GLU A 373 -8.51 -20.18 7.90
CA GLU A 373 -9.90 -19.85 8.25
C GLU A 373 -10.28 -18.40 7.86
N MET A 374 -9.59 -17.80 6.89
CA MET A 374 -9.80 -16.39 6.48
C MET A 374 -11.14 -16.13 5.78
N LYS A 375 -11.77 -17.17 5.25
CA LYS A 375 -13.02 -17.04 4.47
C LYS A 375 -14.14 -16.36 5.26
N PHE A 376 -14.35 -16.76 6.52
CA PHE A 376 -15.38 -16.16 7.38
C PHE A 376 -15.11 -14.66 7.62
N ARG A 377 -13.88 -14.30 7.94
CA ARG A 377 -13.49 -12.91 8.12
C ARG A 377 -13.71 -12.07 6.85
N SER A 378 -13.33 -12.59 5.68
CA SER A 378 -13.50 -11.88 4.41
C SER A 378 -14.97 -11.62 4.10
N VAL A 379 -15.85 -12.59 4.31
CA VAL A 379 -17.30 -12.41 4.11
C VAL A 379 -17.86 -11.37 5.08
N LEU A 380 -17.50 -11.44 6.36
CA LEU A 380 -17.94 -10.48 7.36
C LEU A 380 -17.45 -9.06 7.04
N TYR A 381 -16.19 -8.93 6.60
CA TYR A 381 -15.60 -7.65 6.22
C TYR A 381 -16.31 -7.00 5.01
N ILE A 382 -16.72 -7.82 4.03
CA ILE A 382 -17.53 -7.37 2.89
C ILE A 382 -18.89 -6.84 3.36
N ILE A 383 -19.58 -7.56 4.25
CA ILE A 383 -20.87 -7.14 4.77
C ILE A 383 -20.75 -5.80 5.50
N ILE A 384 -19.74 -5.65 6.36
CA ILE A 384 -19.51 -4.40 7.11
C ILE A 384 -19.16 -3.22 6.19
N ALA A 385 -18.44 -3.47 5.10
CA ALA A 385 -18.05 -2.40 4.16
C ALA A 385 -19.21 -1.93 3.27
N LEU A 386 -20.30 -2.71 3.16
CA LEU A 386 -21.49 -2.37 2.36
C LEU A 386 -22.60 -1.70 3.18
N VAL A 387 -22.51 -1.73 4.52
CA VAL A 387 -23.45 -1.07 5.44
C VAL A 387 -22.93 0.29 5.87
#